data_c1b119d23a381faf95054c96393a71ec
#
_entry.id   c1b119d23a381faf95054c96393a71ec
#
_cell.length_a   1.000
_cell.length_b   1.000
_cell.length_c   1.000
_cell.angle_alpha   90.00
_cell.angle_beta   90.00
_cell.angle_gamma   90.00
#
_symmetry.space_group_name_H-M   'P 1'
#
loop_
_entity.id
_entity.type
_entity.pdbx_description
1 polymer ?
#
loop_
_entity_poly.entity_id
_entity_poly.type
_entity_poly.pdbx_seq_one_letter_code
_entity_poly.pdbx_strand_id
1 'polypeptide(L)'
;IFNIKVLGILYGGIYSYGLYLFLTNLKFKRRSIYILFLIISLVILCDMGYLLYFNSFFGEAVIISSLMMTLGALSAFIRTEESGKSIYYGILFYVFALALTGAKVANTPIGILIGLFSLTLFIIKKDRLNRTLITAGSILIICFSVFYYANAPRWMSQVNNYQSIFYGITKDSKEPEKDLEKLSIPLKYLPLTNTHGFLDHGDFDIYSDEFKEEVYDNASFVDILKFYLLNPSRAMEKLKLSADSSVIIRPSYLGNYSKEDMPERLEFTQRFSLWSNIRKNTLGYAFNIIAVFSVLFFIINIYEIINSINRRDNEKIVLSFAALLLFLTTISQFVLPVIGNGEADLQKHMLLFNLCFDLMVLAGLNWLINNYSLKMVLKIVLTASVLLTATILIQPANEKVEETGPLRTGQYVYFGTYKNEPLKWVVLNSDENGFLLWCDKPVEYMEFDNRDETSTENVYGSNDWIESDIRKWLNSEFKNNFKEEDKLFINDVRLKNILSYNNIDQSIGGNKPFYWNSITSYVSQNYNTDAYYNYSAEGVFLLDAYQLEKFVYENNIDIKKDGRYWLRTPYYSSASMVRIVDRDGFVYHKDANVKAGVIPAVYIDDNIRVMQGDGTYSSPFTIE
;
A
#
# COMPACT_ATOMS: atom_id res chain seq x y z
N ILE A 1 22.52 -24.89 -10.88
CA ILE A 1 21.15 -24.53 -10.49
C ILE A 1 21.23 -23.67 -9.23
N PHE A 2 20.75 -22.45 -9.29
CA PHE A 2 20.74 -21.55 -8.14
C PHE A 2 19.63 -21.99 -7.16
N ASN A 3 19.96 -22.08 -5.87
CA ASN A 3 18.98 -22.44 -4.84
C ASN A 3 18.64 -21.21 -3.98
N ILE A 4 17.46 -20.65 -4.16
CA ILE A 4 16.97 -19.47 -3.44
C ILE A 4 16.94 -19.65 -1.91
N LYS A 5 16.79 -20.88 -1.42
CA LYS A 5 16.82 -21.19 0.02
C LYS A 5 18.16 -20.82 0.67
N VAL A 6 19.28 -20.97 -0.06
CA VAL A 6 20.62 -20.58 0.41
C VAL A 6 20.69 -19.07 0.63
N LEU A 7 20.12 -18.30 -0.31
CA LEU A 7 20.04 -16.85 -0.21
C LEU A 7 19.17 -16.44 1.00
N GLY A 8 18.03 -17.08 1.19
CA GLY A 8 17.18 -16.87 2.36
C GLY A 8 17.86 -17.14 3.70
N ILE A 9 18.67 -18.22 3.78
CA ILE A 9 19.47 -18.52 4.98
C ILE A 9 20.50 -17.43 5.23
N LEU A 10 21.18 -16.93 4.19
CA LEU A 10 22.17 -15.87 4.31
C LEU A 10 21.53 -14.56 4.84
N TYR A 11 20.46 -14.10 4.21
CA TYR A 11 19.74 -12.89 4.66
C TYR A 11 19.17 -13.06 6.06
N GLY A 12 18.55 -14.20 6.35
CA GLY A 12 18.02 -14.54 7.67
C GLY A 12 19.11 -14.57 8.75
N GLY A 13 20.29 -15.10 8.44
CA GLY A 13 21.44 -15.10 9.35
C GLY A 13 21.97 -13.70 9.67
N ILE A 14 22.14 -12.86 8.64
CA ILE A 14 22.56 -11.45 8.80
C ILE A 14 21.51 -10.69 9.61
N TYR A 15 20.24 -10.84 9.27
CA TYR A 15 19.11 -10.20 9.96
C TYR A 15 19.05 -10.60 11.43
N SER A 16 19.10 -11.89 11.72
CA SER A 16 19.02 -12.43 13.08
C SER A 16 20.20 -11.96 13.96
N TYR A 17 21.40 -11.91 13.39
CA TYR A 17 22.57 -11.41 14.12
C TYR A 17 22.46 -9.90 14.38
N GLY A 18 22.02 -9.11 13.39
CA GLY A 18 21.75 -7.68 13.58
C GLY A 18 20.67 -7.43 14.65
N LEU A 19 19.57 -8.18 14.61
CA LEU A 19 18.49 -8.12 15.60
C LEU A 19 18.99 -8.49 17.00
N TYR A 20 19.79 -9.56 17.12
CA TYR A 20 20.45 -9.94 18.38
C TYR A 20 21.30 -8.80 18.94
N LEU A 21 22.19 -8.23 18.12
CA LEU A 21 23.02 -7.10 18.54
C LEU A 21 22.17 -5.88 18.95
N PHE A 22 21.12 -5.58 18.20
CA PHE A 22 20.23 -4.47 18.51
C PHE A 22 19.57 -4.67 19.89
N LEU A 23 18.89 -5.79 20.09
CA LEU A 23 18.11 -6.05 21.28
C LEU A 23 18.98 -6.20 22.55
N THR A 24 20.15 -6.84 22.45
CA THR A 24 21.02 -7.05 23.60
C THR A 24 21.77 -5.80 24.06
N ASN A 25 21.92 -4.80 23.19
CA ASN A 25 22.58 -3.53 23.54
C ASN A 25 21.59 -2.44 23.99
N LEU A 26 20.30 -2.72 24.12
CA LEU A 26 19.33 -1.79 24.70
C LEU A 26 19.43 -1.81 26.24
N LYS A 27 19.22 -0.65 26.86
CA LYS A 27 19.19 -0.51 28.33
C LYS A 27 17.78 -0.48 28.86
N PHE A 28 17.49 -1.24 29.89
CA PHE A 28 16.20 -1.29 30.58
C PHE A 28 16.40 -1.23 32.12
N LYS A 29 15.54 -0.50 32.78
CA LYS A 29 15.56 -0.38 34.24
C LYS A 29 15.14 -1.67 34.97
N ARG A 30 14.31 -2.52 34.34
CA ARG A 30 13.74 -3.74 34.91
C ARG A 30 13.74 -4.89 33.91
N ARG A 31 14.14 -6.09 34.36
CA ARG A 31 14.18 -7.30 33.51
C ARG A 31 12.82 -7.71 32.94
N SER A 32 11.75 -7.61 33.73
CA SER A 32 10.40 -7.94 33.27
C SER A 32 9.94 -7.04 32.11
N ILE A 33 10.30 -5.77 32.17
CA ILE A 33 9.99 -4.79 31.12
C ILE A 33 10.80 -5.10 29.85
N TYR A 34 12.07 -5.50 30.01
CA TYR A 34 12.89 -5.94 28.89
C TYR A 34 12.27 -7.14 28.16
N ILE A 35 11.78 -8.15 28.91
CA ILE A 35 11.13 -9.33 28.32
C ILE A 35 9.88 -8.93 27.53
N LEU A 36 9.03 -8.05 28.07
CA LEU A 36 7.84 -7.56 27.36
C LEU A 36 8.23 -6.81 26.07
N PHE A 37 9.22 -5.92 26.15
CA PHE A 37 9.74 -5.21 24.98
C PHE A 37 10.31 -6.17 23.94
N LEU A 38 11.03 -7.21 24.36
CA LEU A 38 11.55 -8.25 23.48
C LEU A 38 10.44 -8.95 22.71
N ILE A 39 9.37 -9.36 23.40
CA ILE A 39 8.22 -10.01 22.77
C ILE A 39 7.57 -9.08 21.72
N ILE A 40 7.33 -7.84 22.08
CA ILE A 40 6.75 -6.84 21.15
C ILE A 40 7.67 -6.65 19.93
N SER A 41 8.97 -6.51 20.16
CA SER A 41 9.95 -6.35 19.07
C SER A 41 9.97 -7.56 18.14
N LEU A 42 9.87 -8.78 18.66
CA LEU A 42 9.82 -9.98 17.84
C LEU A 42 8.51 -10.09 17.05
N VAL A 43 7.37 -9.73 17.65
CA VAL A 43 6.08 -9.71 16.93
C VAL A 43 6.12 -8.73 15.75
N ILE A 44 6.74 -7.56 15.93
CA ILE A 44 6.85 -6.54 14.89
C ILE A 44 7.90 -6.91 13.84
N LEU A 45 9.13 -7.15 14.28
CA LEU A 45 10.28 -7.30 13.38
C LEU A 45 10.39 -8.70 12.75
N CYS A 46 9.80 -9.73 13.35
CA CYS A 46 9.76 -11.08 12.79
C CYS A 46 8.41 -11.41 12.14
N ASP A 47 7.59 -10.40 11.82
CA ASP A 47 6.37 -10.60 11.05
C ASP A 47 6.68 -11.16 9.66
N MET A 48 5.83 -12.08 9.19
CA MET A 48 6.03 -12.74 7.90
C MET A 48 6.01 -11.77 6.73
N GLY A 49 5.37 -10.60 6.90
CA GLY A 49 5.43 -9.51 5.93
C GLY A 49 6.86 -9.06 5.59
N TYR A 50 7.78 -9.09 6.56
CA TYR A 50 9.20 -8.79 6.34
C TYR A 50 10.01 -10.02 5.93
N LEU A 51 9.82 -11.16 6.61
CA LEU A 51 10.70 -12.31 6.45
C LEU A 51 10.59 -12.99 5.08
N LEU A 52 9.43 -12.92 4.44
CA LEU A 52 9.22 -13.54 3.12
C LEU A 52 10.02 -12.88 1.99
N TYR A 53 10.47 -11.63 2.17
CA TYR A 53 11.41 -11.03 1.22
C TYR A 53 12.73 -11.79 1.13
N PHE A 54 13.15 -12.51 2.17
CA PHE A 54 14.40 -13.28 2.16
C PHE A 54 14.37 -14.45 1.17
N ASN A 55 13.19 -14.94 0.84
CA ASN A 55 13.00 -15.99 -0.16
C ASN A 55 12.60 -15.40 -1.53
N SER A 56 13.22 -14.30 -1.92
CA SER A 56 12.99 -13.62 -3.19
C SER A 56 14.29 -13.08 -3.78
N PHE A 57 14.24 -12.72 -5.08
CA PHE A 57 15.34 -12.01 -5.75
C PHE A 57 15.23 -10.48 -5.64
N PHE A 58 14.31 -9.98 -4.85
CA PHE A 58 14.14 -8.55 -4.66
C PHE A 58 15.26 -7.94 -3.83
N GLY A 59 15.70 -6.74 -4.23
CA GLY A 59 16.70 -5.96 -3.48
C GLY A 59 16.25 -5.57 -2.07
N GLU A 60 14.96 -5.68 -1.78
CA GLU A 60 14.35 -5.46 -0.47
C GLU A 60 14.89 -6.40 0.61
N ALA A 61 15.25 -7.63 0.27
CA ALA A 61 15.90 -8.57 1.20
C ALA A 61 17.24 -8.02 1.70
N VAL A 62 18.03 -7.39 0.81
CA VAL A 62 19.28 -6.71 1.18
C VAL A 62 18.98 -5.51 2.08
N ILE A 63 17.95 -4.71 1.78
CA ILE A 63 17.56 -3.55 2.57
C ILE A 63 17.22 -3.96 4.01
N ILE A 64 16.33 -4.96 4.19
CA ILE A 64 15.87 -5.42 5.50
C ILE A 64 17.05 -5.96 6.34
N SER A 65 17.85 -6.85 5.75
CA SER A 65 18.98 -7.49 6.46
C SER A 65 20.09 -6.48 6.76
N SER A 66 20.42 -5.59 5.82
CA SER A 66 21.48 -4.60 6.00
C SER A 66 21.07 -3.49 6.98
N LEU A 67 19.82 -3.01 6.95
CA LEU A 67 19.35 -2.02 7.93
C LEU A 67 19.43 -2.58 9.35
N MET A 68 18.93 -3.80 9.55
CA MET A 68 18.92 -4.41 10.88
C MET A 68 20.34 -4.64 11.39
N MET A 69 21.27 -5.09 10.53
CA MET A 69 22.65 -5.26 10.89
C MET A 69 23.36 -3.92 11.15
N THR A 70 23.09 -2.88 10.36
CA THR A 70 23.60 -1.52 10.58
C THR A 70 23.21 -1.00 11.96
N LEU A 71 21.93 -1.12 12.34
CA LEU A 71 21.44 -0.67 13.64
C LEU A 71 21.98 -1.53 14.80
N GLY A 72 22.05 -2.84 14.63
CA GLY A 72 22.62 -3.74 15.60
C GLY A 72 24.10 -3.47 15.84
N ALA A 73 24.88 -3.36 14.77
CA ALA A 73 26.30 -3.05 14.83
C ALA A 73 26.55 -1.65 15.42
N LEU A 74 25.76 -0.65 15.06
CA LEU A 74 25.81 0.69 15.65
C LEU A 74 25.56 0.65 17.16
N SER A 75 24.52 -0.07 17.60
CA SER A 75 24.16 -0.21 19.01
C SER A 75 25.31 -0.86 19.79
N ALA A 76 25.93 -1.91 19.26
CA ALA A 76 27.09 -2.57 19.85
C ALA A 76 28.31 -1.65 19.80
N PHE A 77 28.55 -0.92 18.71
CA PHE A 77 29.68 0.02 18.59
C PHE A 77 29.60 1.13 19.61
N ILE A 78 28.42 1.72 19.83
CA ILE A 78 28.22 2.76 20.87
C ILE A 78 28.56 2.22 22.25
N ARG A 79 28.14 0.99 22.59
CA ARG A 79 28.23 0.41 23.93
C ARG A 79 29.57 -0.19 24.29
N THR A 80 30.34 -0.65 23.31
CA THR A 80 31.59 -1.40 23.55
C THR A 80 32.74 -0.45 23.85
N GLU A 81 33.37 -0.63 25.00
CA GLU A 81 34.55 0.13 25.44
C GLU A 81 35.86 -0.53 25.00
N GLU A 82 35.90 -1.87 24.90
CA GLU A 82 37.06 -2.63 24.44
C GLU A 82 37.42 -2.30 23.00
N SER A 83 38.60 -1.75 22.77
CA SER A 83 39.01 -1.20 21.47
C SER A 83 38.89 -2.20 20.31
N GLY A 84 39.35 -3.44 20.50
CA GLY A 84 39.29 -4.48 19.46
C GLY A 84 37.85 -4.84 19.02
N LYS A 85 36.98 -5.07 20.01
CA LYS A 85 35.54 -5.33 19.72
C LYS A 85 34.85 -4.10 19.18
N SER A 86 35.19 -2.91 19.64
CA SER A 86 34.65 -1.66 19.12
C SER A 86 34.96 -1.51 17.64
N ILE A 87 36.21 -1.75 17.22
CA ILE A 87 36.60 -1.72 15.80
C ILE A 87 35.81 -2.74 14.98
N TYR A 88 35.65 -3.97 15.46
CA TYR A 88 34.86 -5.01 14.80
C TYR A 88 33.42 -4.55 14.53
N TYR A 89 32.73 -4.02 15.55
CA TYR A 89 31.36 -3.52 15.36
C TYR A 89 31.30 -2.27 14.49
N GLY A 90 32.29 -1.39 14.55
CA GLY A 90 32.40 -0.24 13.67
C GLY A 90 32.59 -0.64 12.20
N ILE A 91 33.42 -1.66 11.91
CA ILE A 91 33.56 -2.22 10.56
C ILE A 91 32.25 -2.80 10.08
N LEU A 92 31.57 -3.62 10.90
CA LEU A 92 30.24 -4.15 10.55
C LEU A 92 29.24 -3.04 10.26
N PHE A 93 29.22 -1.97 11.07
CA PHE A 93 28.35 -0.81 10.85
C PHE A 93 28.55 -0.21 9.46
N TYR A 94 29.79 0.09 9.06
CA TYR A 94 30.05 0.71 7.76
C TYR A 94 29.83 -0.25 6.58
N VAL A 95 30.20 -1.53 6.72
CA VAL A 95 29.99 -2.53 5.67
C VAL A 95 28.50 -2.67 5.35
N PHE A 96 27.67 -2.79 6.37
CA PHE A 96 26.23 -2.96 6.17
C PHE A 96 25.51 -1.64 5.84
N ALA A 97 26.02 -0.50 6.28
CA ALA A 97 25.55 0.81 5.82
C ALA A 97 25.84 1.02 4.32
N LEU A 98 27.01 0.57 3.82
CA LEU A 98 27.29 0.56 2.39
C LEU A 98 26.38 -0.40 1.62
N ALA A 99 26.12 -1.59 2.15
CA ALA A 99 25.20 -2.55 1.55
C ALA A 99 23.75 -1.99 1.49
N LEU A 100 23.28 -1.33 2.54
CA LEU A 100 21.98 -0.65 2.59
C LEU A 100 21.89 0.45 1.52
N THR A 101 22.93 1.28 1.44
CA THR A 101 23.01 2.38 0.46
C THR A 101 23.04 1.86 -0.97
N GLY A 102 23.84 0.80 -1.23
CA GLY A 102 24.00 0.20 -2.56
C GLY A 102 22.84 -0.70 -3.00
N ALA A 103 21.91 -1.04 -2.11
CA ALA A 103 20.79 -1.91 -2.46
C ALA A 103 19.83 -1.28 -3.49
N LYS A 104 19.66 0.04 -3.45
CA LYS A 104 18.89 0.83 -4.43
C LYS A 104 19.48 2.23 -4.59
N VAL A 105 19.42 2.80 -5.77
CA VAL A 105 19.83 4.19 -6.02
C VAL A 105 19.07 5.17 -5.13
N ALA A 106 17.77 4.92 -4.91
CA ALA A 106 16.92 5.71 -4.00
C ALA A 106 17.40 5.76 -2.54
N ASN A 107 18.30 4.86 -2.13
CA ASN A 107 18.88 4.83 -0.78
C ASN A 107 20.13 5.71 -0.64
N THR A 108 20.65 6.27 -1.72
CA THR A 108 21.89 7.09 -1.66
C THR A 108 21.81 8.28 -0.72
N PRO A 109 20.67 9.01 -0.57
CA PRO A 109 20.55 10.06 0.44
C PRO A 109 20.73 9.54 1.88
N ILE A 110 20.29 8.30 2.15
CA ILE A 110 20.45 7.68 3.47
C ILE A 110 21.93 7.45 3.79
N GLY A 111 22.72 7.02 2.79
CA GLY A 111 24.17 6.86 2.97
C GLY A 111 24.84 8.17 3.35
N ILE A 112 24.46 9.29 2.74
CA ILE A 112 24.95 10.62 3.13
C ILE A 112 24.56 10.97 4.55
N LEU A 113 23.30 10.74 4.94
CA LEU A 113 22.81 10.97 6.30
C LEU A 113 23.56 10.11 7.34
N ILE A 114 23.81 8.83 7.04
CA ILE A 114 24.60 7.93 7.91
C ILE A 114 26.05 8.44 8.03
N GLY A 115 26.66 8.88 6.94
CA GLY A 115 28.01 9.44 6.95
C GLY A 115 28.13 10.68 7.82
N LEU A 116 27.17 11.61 7.73
CA LEU A 116 27.09 12.82 8.55
C LEU A 116 26.81 12.48 10.02
N PHE A 117 25.86 11.58 10.29
CA PHE A 117 25.54 11.12 11.62
C PHE A 117 26.76 10.49 12.30
N SER A 118 27.53 9.67 11.57
CA SER A 118 28.64 8.92 12.15
C SER A 118 29.74 9.84 12.72
N LEU A 119 29.81 11.11 12.32
CA LEU A 119 30.70 12.10 12.93
C LEU A 119 30.34 12.37 14.40
N THR A 120 29.08 12.16 14.80
CA THR A 120 28.69 12.30 16.21
C THR A 120 29.34 11.25 17.12
N LEU A 121 29.78 10.11 16.56
CA LEU A 121 30.47 9.06 17.27
C LEU A 121 31.82 9.52 17.85
N PHE A 122 32.43 10.60 17.33
CA PHE A 122 33.59 11.26 17.94
C PHE A 122 33.36 11.73 19.39
N ILE A 123 32.09 11.94 19.76
CA ILE A 123 31.72 12.37 21.11
C ILE A 123 32.06 11.29 22.12
N ILE A 124 31.89 10.01 21.74
CA ILE A 124 32.08 8.84 22.65
C ILE A 124 33.36 8.06 22.37
N LYS A 125 33.83 7.97 21.12
CA LYS A 125 35.04 7.23 20.74
C LYS A 125 36.25 8.16 20.70
N LYS A 126 37.17 8.00 21.67
CA LYS A 126 38.30 8.91 21.84
C LYS A 126 39.65 8.33 21.38
N ASP A 127 39.75 7.01 21.29
CA ASP A 127 40.99 6.35 20.87
C ASP A 127 41.24 6.54 19.35
N ARG A 128 42.54 6.51 18.98
CA ARG A 128 42.99 6.84 17.62
C ARG A 128 42.42 5.90 16.58
N LEU A 129 42.31 4.60 16.86
CA LEU A 129 41.88 3.61 15.87
C LEU A 129 40.40 3.79 15.53
N ASN A 130 39.51 3.92 16.53
CA ASN A 130 38.11 4.19 16.32
C ASN A 130 37.90 5.53 15.60
N ARG A 131 38.66 6.58 15.93
CA ARG A 131 38.60 7.86 15.23
C ARG A 131 38.99 7.75 13.77
N THR A 132 40.05 7.01 13.45
CA THR A 132 40.45 6.75 12.08
C THR A 132 39.36 5.98 11.33
N LEU A 133 38.76 4.95 11.95
CA LEU A 133 37.65 4.18 11.39
C LEU A 133 36.43 5.07 11.10
N ILE A 134 36.04 5.94 12.04
CA ILE A 134 34.92 6.86 11.87
C ILE A 134 35.18 7.82 10.71
N THR A 135 36.39 8.42 10.64
CA THR A 135 36.74 9.34 9.54
C THR A 135 36.70 8.63 8.19
N ALA A 136 37.43 7.50 8.09
CA ALA A 136 37.50 6.76 6.83
C ALA A 136 36.14 6.21 6.41
N GLY A 137 35.37 5.65 7.34
CA GLY A 137 34.03 5.12 7.07
C GLY A 137 33.03 6.21 6.66
N SER A 138 33.05 7.38 7.32
CA SER A 138 32.20 8.52 6.94
C SER A 138 32.50 9.02 5.53
N ILE A 139 33.78 9.20 5.21
CA ILE A 139 34.21 9.62 3.87
C ILE A 139 33.81 8.56 2.84
N LEU A 140 34.11 7.29 3.12
CA LEU A 140 33.83 6.20 2.20
C LEU A 140 32.32 6.11 1.86
N ILE A 141 31.43 6.16 2.86
CA ILE A 141 29.98 6.03 2.62
C ILE A 141 29.42 7.24 1.87
N ILE A 142 29.90 8.46 2.17
CA ILE A 142 29.48 9.67 1.47
C ILE A 142 29.98 9.62 0.01
N CYS A 143 31.26 9.33 -0.20
CA CYS A 143 31.82 9.21 -1.57
C CYS A 143 31.13 8.11 -2.37
N PHE A 144 30.88 6.94 -1.75
CA PHE A 144 30.14 5.86 -2.38
C PHE A 144 28.72 6.29 -2.78
N SER A 145 28.01 6.99 -1.88
CA SER A 145 26.64 7.47 -2.15
C SER A 145 26.61 8.40 -3.37
N VAL A 146 27.52 9.39 -3.40
CA VAL A 146 27.62 10.33 -4.52
C VAL A 146 28.00 9.61 -5.81
N PHE A 147 29.01 8.74 -5.75
CA PHE A 147 29.48 7.97 -6.90
C PHE A 147 28.38 7.07 -7.47
N TYR A 148 27.67 6.33 -6.59
CA TYR A 148 26.62 5.40 -7.00
C TYR A 148 25.44 6.13 -7.64
N TYR A 149 25.04 7.27 -7.07
CA TYR A 149 23.99 8.13 -7.65
C TYR A 149 24.41 8.68 -9.03
N ALA A 150 25.64 9.22 -9.14
CA ALA A 150 26.14 9.81 -10.38
C ALA A 150 26.30 8.81 -11.53
N ASN A 151 26.52 7.52 -11.20
CA ASN A 151 26.69 6.44 -12.19
C ASN A 151 25.44 5.57 -12.34
N ALA A 152 24.29 6.00 -11.80
CA ALA A 152 23.03 5.27 -11.99
C ALA A 152 22.64 5.23 -13.47
N PRO A 153 22.12 4.10 -13.99
CA PRO A 153 21.70 3.99 -15.38
C PRO A 153 20.64 5.05 -15.72
N ARG A 154 20.84 5.76 -16.82
CA ARG A 154 19.96 6.87 -17.25
C ARG A 154 18.50 6.43 -17.41
N TRP A 155 18.26 5.22 -17.95
CA TRP A 155 16.90 4.71 -18.13
C TRP A 155 16.11 4.63 -16.82
N MET A 156 16.78 4.38 -15.68
CA MET A 156 16.09 4.35 -14.38
C MET A 156 15.55 5.73 -14.00
N SER A 157 16.32 6.79 -14.19
CA SER A 157 15.84 8.14 -13.92
C SER A 157 14.78 8.58 -14.91
N GLN A 158 14.88 8.16 -16.17
CA GLN A 158 13.84 8.43 -17.18
C GLN A 158 12.52 7.77 -16.83
N VAL A 159 12.52 6.47 -16.50
CA VAL A 159 11.29 5.76 -16.06
C VAL A 159 10.72 6.37 -14.80
N ASN A 160 11.55 6.72 -13.81
CA ASN A 160 11.07 7.36 -12.59
C ASN A 160 10.43 8.72 -12.86
N ASN A 161 11.06 9.57 -13.69
CA ASN A 161 10.47 10.85 -14.10
C ASN A 161 9.17 10.65 -14.87
N TYR A 162 9.16 9.71 -15.83
CA TYR A 162 7.94 9.35 -16.55
C TYR A 162 6.79 9.03 -15.59
N GLN A 163 7.06 8.12 -14.66
CA GLN A 163 6.05 7.69 -13.67
C GLN A 163 5.63 8.82 -12.74
N SER A 164 6.56 9.67 -12.32
CA SER A 164 6.22 10.85 -11.50
C SER A 164 5.28 11.81 -12.21
N ILE A 165 5.42 11.99 -13.52
CA ILE A 165 4.62 12.89 -14.34
C ILE A 165 3.30 12.21 -14.70
N PHE A 166 3.38 11.13 -15.51
CA PHE A 166 2.22 10.53 -16.16
C PHE A 166 1.44 9.56 -15.27
N TYR A 167 2.11 8.98 -14.29
CA TYR A 167 1.55 8.04 -13.33
C TYR A 167 1.59 8.57 -11.88
N GLY A 168 1.80 9.84 -11.73
CA GLY A 168 1.80 10.59 -10.48
C GLY A 168 1.00 11.88 -10.62
N ILE A 169 1.57 12.91 -11.25
CA ILE A 169 0.94 14.23 -11.34
C ILE A 169 -0.33 14.21 -12.17
N THR A 170 -0.28 13.67 -13.39
CA THR A 170 -1.45 13.71 -14.29
C THR A 170 -2.42 12.55 -14.05
N LYS A 171 -2.01 11.51 -13.32
CA LYS A 171 -2.91 10.43 -12.93
C LYS A 171 -4.03 10.97 -12.06
N ASP A 172 -5.25 10.63 -12.39
CA ASP A 172 -6.48 11.06 -11.71
C ASP A 172 -6.66 12.59 -11.62
N SER A 173 -5.90 13.35 -12.44
CA SER A 173 -6.05 14.79 -12.55
C SER A 173 -7.36 15.16 -13.21
N LYS A 174 -8.06 16.15 -12.67
CA LYS A 174 -9.27 16.73 -13.29
C LYS A 174 -8.92 17.62 -14.50
N GLU A 175 -7.69 18.12 -14.57
CA GLU A 175 -7.20 19.05 -15.58
C GLU A 175 -5.78 18.67 -16.01
N PRO A 176 -5.56 17.47 -16.59
CA PRO A 176 -4.22 16.98 -16.93
C PRO A 176 -3.51 17.87 -17.95
N GLU A 177 -4.26 18.55 -18.84
CA GLU A 177 -3.72 19.52 -19.81
C GLU A 177 -3.01 20.67 -19.07
N LYS A 178 -3.66 21.26 -18.06
CA LYS A 178 -3.07 22.33 -17.27
C LYS A 178 -1.88 21.87 -16.43
N ASP A 179 -1.89 20.62 -15.99
CA ASP A 179 -0.77 20.08 -15.23
C ASP A 179 0.47 19.88 -16.14
N LEU A 180 0.28 19.41 -17.38
CA LEU A 180 1.35 19.34 -18.37
C LEU A 180 1.89 20.74 -18.75
N GLU A 181 0.98 21.72 -18.95
CA GLU A 181 1.40 23.10 -19.23
C GLU A 181 2.23 23.69 -18.10
N LYS A 182 1.87 23.46 -16.81
CA LYS A 182 2.67 23.92 -15.65
C LYS A 182 4.08 23.30 -15.63
N LEU A 183 4.24 22.11 -16.19
CA LEU A 183 5.52 21.41 -16.31
C LEU A 183 6.22 21.74 -17.64
N SER A 184 5.65 22.62 -18.47
CA SER A 184 6.16 22.95 -19.81
C SER A 184 6.28 21.76 -20.74
N ILE A 185 5.40 20.77 -20.58
CA ILE A 185 5.33 19.55 -21.40
C ILE A 185 4.30 19.76 -22.51
N PRO A 186 4.64 19.50 -23.79
CA PRO A 186 3.74 19.63 -24.91
C PRO A 186 2.49 18.76 -24.79
N LEU A 187 1.31 19.32 -25.15
CA LEU A 187 0.03 18.60 -25.06
C LEU A 187 -0.08 17.37 -25.98
N LYS A 188 0.81 17.20 -26.96
CA LYS A 188 0.89 15.96 -27.75
C LYS A 188 1.10 14.73 -26.87
N TYR A 189 1.66 14.88 -25.65
CA TYR A 189 1.89 13.81 -24.67
C TYR A 189 0.71 13.57 -23.73
N LEU A 190 -0.39 14.29 -23.88
CA LEU A 190 -1.60 14.08 -23.09
C LEU A 190 -2.11 12.62 -23.12
N PRO A 191 -2.02 11.88 -24.25
CA PRO A 191 -2.40 10.46 -24.27
C PRO A 191 -1.62 9.55 -23.33
N LEU A 192 -0.46 9.97 -22.85
CA LEU A 192 0.35 9.23 -21.89
C LEU A 192 -0.14 9.37 -20.45
N THR A 193 -1.08 10.27 -20.17
CA THR A 193 -1.67 10.44 -18.84
C THR A 193 -2.19 9.10 -18.31
N ASN A 194 -1.88 8.80 -17.05
CA ASN A 194 -2.29 7.57 -16.38
C ASN A 194 -1.66 6.27 -16.95
N THR A 195 -0.59 6.37 -17.74
CA THR A 195 0.14 5.21 -18.24
C THR A 195 1.39 4.92 -17.39
N HIS A 196 1.73 3.65 -17.28
CA HIS A 196 2.88 3.19 -16.50
C HIS A 196 4.13 3.07 -17.39
N GLY A 197 5.30 3.50 -16.90
CA GLY A 197 6.54 3.58 -17.69
C GLY A 197 7.09 2.26 -18.26
N PHE A 198 6.50 1.12 -17.93
CA PHE A 198 6.89 -0.21 -18.47
C PHE A 198 5.84 -0.80 -19.41
N LEU A 199 4.87 0.00 -19.84
CA LEU A 199 3.86 -0.43 -20.80
C LEU A 199 4.23 -0.01 -22.21
N ASP A 200 3.45 -0.51 -23.15
CA ASP A 200 3.45 0.01 -24.50
C ASP A 200 2.87 1.44 -24.50
N HIS A 201 3.61 2.38 -25.09
CA HIS A 201 3.23 3.79 -25.16
C HIS A 201 2.74 4.19 -26.55
N GLY A 202 2.43 3.21 -27.41
CA GLY A 202 1.99 3.44 -28.79
C GLY A 202 3.10 4.11 -29.63
N ASP A 203 2.80 5.25 -30.22
CA ASP A 203 3.72 5.97 -31.11
C ASP A 203 4.83 6.73 -30.36
N PHE A 204 4.85 6.71 -29.03
CA PHE A 204 5.82 7.47 -28.23
C PHE A 204 6.97 6.57 -27.74
N ASP A 205 8.18 6.83 -28.25
CA ASP A 205 9.39 6.25 -27.66
C ASP A 205 9.85 7.12 -26.48
N ILE A 206 9.56 6.66 -25.26
CA ILE A 206 9.92 7.37 -24.02
C ILE A 206 11.43 7.43 -23.73
N TYR A 207 12.25 6.76 -24.54
CA TYR A 207 13.72 6.78 -24.46
C TYR A 207 14.36 7.60 -25.57
N SER A 208 13.57 8.15 -26.50
CA SER A 208 14.08 8.99 -27.61
C SER A 208 14.68 10.30 -27.10
N ASP A 209 15.58 10.89 -27.89
CA ASP A 209 16.15 12.21 -27.60
C ASP A 209 15.07 13.30 -27.62
N GLU A 210 14.10 13.22 -28.54
CA GLU A 210 12.95 14.13 -28.60
C GLU A 210 12.15 14.11 -27.30
N PHE A 211 11.77 12.92 -26.82
CA PHE A 211 11.03 12.79 -25.57
C PHE A 211 11.84 13.32 -24.37
N LYS A 212 13.14 13.08 -24.38
CA LYS A 212 14.04 13.60 -23.34
C LYS A 212 14.02 15.13 -23.31
N GLU A 213 14.22 15.78 -24.45
CA GLU A 213 14.27 17.25 -24.56
C GLU A 213 12.92 17.90 -24.19
N GLU A 214 11.81 17.32 -24.63
CA GLU A 214 10.47 17.89 -24.45
C GLU A 214 9.81 17.54 -23.11
N VAL A 215 10.21 16.44 -22.47
CA VAL A 215 9.59 15.96 -21.22
C VAL A 215 10.57 15.98 -20.06
N TYR A 216 11.67 15.20 -20.12
CA TYR A 216 12.54 15.02 -18.95
C TYR A 216 13.41 16.24 -18.64
N ASP A 217 13.83 16.99 -19.64
CA ASP A 217 14.63 18.21 -19.44
C ASP A 217 13.75 19.39 -19.00
N ASN A 218 12.44 19.38 -19.33
CA ASN A 218 11.46 20.37 -18.88
C ASN A 218 10.87 20.06 -17.49
N ALA A 219 10.77 18.79 -17.12
CA ALA A 219 10.19 18.37 -15.85
C ALA A 219 11.15 17.47 -15.07
N SER A 220 12.23 18.07 -14.57
CA SER A 220 13.17 17.40 -13.67
C SER A 220 12.53 17.04 -12.32
N PHE A 221 13.20 16.21 -11.51
CA PHE A 221 12.74 15.91 -10.15
C PHE A 221 12.49 17.17 -9.29
N VAL A 222 13.29 18.23 -9.51
CA VAL A 222 13.13 19.52 -8.80
C VAL A 222 11.84 20.21 -9.24
N ASP A 223 11.47 20.15 -10.51
CA ASP A 223 10.24 20.74 -11.03
C ASP A 223 9.01 19.96 -10.55
N ILE A 224 9.09 18.63 -10.46
CA ILE A 224 8.07 17.77 -9.86
C ILE A 224 7.86 18.13 -8.39
N LEU A 225 8.94 18.28 -7.62
CA LEU A 225 8.87 18.70 -6.21
C LEU A 225 8.24 20.09 -6.09
N LYS A 226 8.64 21.04 -6.93
CA LYS A 226 8.07 22.38 -6.98
C LYS A 226 6.58 22.35 -7.33
N PHE A 227 6.16 21.51 -8.26
CA PHE A 227 4.75 21.31 -8.59
C PHE A 227 3.95 20.96 -7.34
N TYR A 228 4.38 19.95 -6.55
CA TYR A 228 3.69 19.55 -5.34
C TYR A 228 3.74 20.60 -4.23
N LEU A 229 4.82 21.35 -4.09
CA LEU A 229 4.91 22.47 -3.14
C LEU A 229 3.94 23.61 -3.47
N LEU A 230 3.70 23.87 -4.76
CA LEU A 230 2.77 24.89 -5.23
C LEU A 230 1.31 24.38 -5.28
N ASN A 231 1.09 23.08 -5.22
CA ASN A 231 -0.22 22.44 -5.20
C ASN A 231 -0.39 21.53 -3.96
N PRO A 232 -0.48 22.10 -2.74
CA PRO A 232 -0.43 21.35 -1.49
C PRO A 232 -1.59 20.35 -1.30
N SER A 233 -2.76 20.60 -1.88
CA SER A 233 -3.88 19.63 -1.87
C SER A 233 -3.49 18.33 -2.60
N ARG A 234 -2.87 18.47 -3.78
CA ARG A 234 -2.40 17.34 -4.58
C ARG A 234 -1.27 16.58 -3.86
N ALA A 235 -0.34 17.32 -3.23
CA ALA A 235 0.67 16.70 -2.38
C ALA A 235 0.04 15.89 -1.24
N MET A 236 -0.98 16.46 -0.57
CA MET A 236 -1.69 15.80 0.52
C MET A 236 -2.40 14.51 0.07
N GLU A 237 -3.05 14.52 -1.09
CA GLU A 237 -3.68 13.32 -1.67
C GLU A 237 -2.65 12.21 -1.90
N LYS A 238 -1.50 12.53 -2.50
CA LYS A 238 -0.42 11.56 -2.72
C LYS A 238 0.21 11.05 -1.42
N LEU A 239 0.32 11.90 -0.39
CA LEU A 239 0.82 11.46 0.92
C LEU A 239 -0.19 10.55 1.65
N LYS A 240 -1.49 10.78 1.50
CA LYS A 240 -2.52 9.86 2.01
C LYS A 240 -2.42 8.51 1.31
N LEU A 241 -2.26 8.50 -0.01
CA LEU A 241 -2.05 7.27 -0.79
C LEU A 241 -0.79 6.52 -0.35
N SER A 242 0.32 7.24 -0.08
CA SER A 242 1.53 6.62 0.51
C SER A 242 1.23 5.97 1.86
N ALA A 243 0.46 6.64 2.71
CA ALA A 243 0.09 6.11 4.02
C ALA A 243 -0.75 4.83 3.90
N ASP A 244 -1.77 4.84 3.07
CA ASP A 244 -2.63 3.68 2.84
C ASP A 244 -1.88 2.53 2.17
N SER A 245 -0.97 2.83 1.22
CA SER A 245 -0.08 1.81 0.64
C SER A 245 0.88 1.20 1.67
N SER A 246 1.26 1.97 2.69
CA SER A 246 2.20 1.53 3.73
C SER A 246 1.60 0.55 4.74
N VAL A 247 0.26 0.45 4.86
CA VAL A 247 -0.37 -0.53 5.77
C VAL A 247 -0.09 -1.97 5.35
N ILE A 248 0.25 -2.18 4.08
CA ILE A 248 0.61 -3.48 3.52
C ILE A 248 2.13 -3.61 3.50
N ILE A 249 2.69 -4.51 4.30
CA ILE A 249 4.14 -4.68 4.40
C ILE A 249 4.70 -5.38 3.16
N ARG A 250 3.98 -6.36 2.60
CA ARG A 250 4.39 -7.10 1.40
C ARG A 250 3.29 -7.09 0.34
N PRO A 251 3.65 -6.96 -0.94
CA PRO A 251 2.69 -7.07 -2.03
C PRO A 251 2.16 -8.50 -2.17
N SER A 252 0.98 -8.64 -2.77
CA SER A 252 0.25 -9.92 -2.92
C SER A 252 1.00 -10.97 -3.76
N TYR A 253 1.91 -10.55 -4.61
CA TYR A 253 2.71 -11.44 -5.47
C TYR A 253 3.95 -12.00 -4.78
N LEU A 254 4.18 -11.69 -3.50
CA LEU A 254 5.35 -12.15 -2.73
C LEU A 254 4.95 -13.16 -1.65
N GLY A 255 5.65 -14.29 -1.63
CA GLY A 255 5.49 -15.32 -0.60
C GLY A 255 4.28 -16.21 -0.83
N ASN A 256 3.91 -16.40 -2.09
CA ASN A 256 2.85 -17.32 -2.49
C ASN A 256 3.26 -18.77 -2.27
N TYR A 257 2.28 -19.62 -2.00
CA TYR A 257 2.47 -21.08 -1.98
C TYR A 257 2.79 -21.62 -3.38
N SER A 258 3.49 -22.76 -3.44
CA SER A 258 3.62 -23.50 -4.68
C SER A 258 2.29 -24.15 -5.06
N LYS A 259 2.11 -24.48 -6.35
CA LYS A 259 0.93 -25.23 -6.81
C LYS A 259 0.79 -26.62 -6.16
N GLU A 260 1.90 -27.22 -5.73
CA GLU A 260 1.94 -28.51 -5.06
C GLU A 260 1.36 -28.41 -3.64
N ASP A 261 1.56 -27.27 -2.97
CA ASP A 261 1.08 -27.04 -1.61
C ASP A 261 -0.35 -26.51 -1.58
N MET A 262 -0.73 -25.70 -2.57
CA MET A 262 -2.06 -25.10 -2.71
C MET A 262 -2.49 -25.08 -4.18
N PRO A 263 -3.70 -25.59 -4.52
CA PRO A 263 -4.17 -25.68 -5.90
C PRO A 263 -4.44 -24.31 -6.52
N GLU A 264 -4.80 -23.31 -5.72
CA GLU A 264 -5.09 -21.95 -6.17
C GLU A 264 -3.81 -21.14 -6.32
N ARG A 265 -3.64 -20.46 -7.47
CA ARG A 265 -2.53 -19.54 -7.67
C ARG A 265 -2.67 -18.31 -6.77
N LEU A 266 -1.52 -17.73 -6.41
CA LEU A 266 -1.42 -16.49 -5.62
C LEU A 266 -1.94 -16.61 -4.18
N GLU A 267 -2.20 -17.81 -3.67
CA GLU A 267 -2.41 -17.99 -2.24
C GLU A 267 -1.11 -17.79 -1.48
N PHE A 268 -1.20 -17.12 -0.33
CA PHE A 268 -0.05 -16.82 0.50
C PHE A 268 -0.35 -17.01 1.99
N THR A 269 0.71 -17.29 2.75
CA THR A 269 0.57 -17.57 4.19
C THR A 269 0.16 -16.34 5.00
N GLN A 270 -0.76 -16.56 5.94
CA GLN A 270 -1.10 -15.59 7.01
C GLN A 270 -0.45 -15.97 8.36
N ARG A 271 0.35 -17.04 8.38
CA ARG A 271 1.03 -17.47 9.62
C ARG A 271 2.04 -16.42 10.05
N PHE A 272 2.14 -16.17 11.36
CA PHE A 272 3.03 -15.16 11.95
C PHE A 272 2.90 -13.76 11.32
N SER A 273 1.68 -13.36 10.93
CA SER A 273 1.35 -12.07 10.31
C SER A 273 0.50 -11.18 11.24
N LEU A 274 0.69 -11.30 12.55
CA LEU A 274 -0.10 -10.54 13.53
C LEU A 274 0.09 -9.03 13.35
N TRP A 275 1.34 -8.58 13.17
CA TRP A 275 1.63 -7.16 12.99
C TRP A 275 1.11 -6.64 11.65
N SER A 276 1.32 -7.37 10.57
CA SER A 276 0.74 -7.07 9.26
C SER A 276 -0.78 -6.89 9.33
N ASN A 277 -1.47 -7.77 10.04
CA ASN A 277 -2.93 -7.70 10.20
C ASN A 277 -3.36 -6.50 11.07
N ILE A 278 -2.62 -6.16 12.13
CA ILE A 278 -2.88 -4.95 12.93
C ILE A 278 -2.75 -3.70 12.04
N ARG A 279 -1.70 -3.62 11.22
CA ARG A 279 -1.48 -2.49 10.31
C ARG A 279 -2.61 -2.35 9.29
N LYS A 280 -3.06 -3.44 8.67
CA LYS A 280 -4.18 -3.42 7.71
C LYS A 280 -5.45 -2.78 8.29
N ASN A 281 -5.70 -2.96 9.60
CA ASN A 281 -6.86 -2.33 10.27
C ASN A 281 -6.72 -0.80 10.42
N THR A 282 -5.60 -0.21 10.03
CA THR A 282 -5.41 1.25 10.03
C THR A 282 -5.65 1.89 8.65
N LEU A 283 -6.09 1.13 7.66
CA LEU A 283 -6.42 1.63 6.33
C LEU A 283 -7.41 2.80 6.42
N GLY A 284 -7.20 3.84 5.62
CA GLY A 284 -7.96 5.08 5.66
C GLY A 284 -7.60 6.05 6.81
N TYR A 285 -6.98 5.55 7.88
CA TYR A 285 -6.52 6.37 9.03
C TYR A 285 -5.00 6.46 9.13
N ALA A 286 -4.29 5.70 8.30
CA ALA A 286 -2.83 5.53 8.36
C ALA A 286 -2.11 6.88 8.30
N PHE A 287 -2.54 7.81 7.46
CA PHE A 287 -1.94 9.14 7.35
C PHE A 287 -1.96 9.90 8.68
N ASN A 288 -3.10 9.95 9.35
CA ASN A 288 -3.25 10.65 10.62
C ASN A 288 -2.39 10.03 11.71
N ILE A 289 -2.33 8.69 11.78
CA ILE A 289 -1.49 7.95 12.73
C ILE A 289 -0.01 8.28 12.50
N ILE A 290 0.44 8.18 11.25
CA ILE A 290 1.83 8.45 10.86
C ILE A 290 2.20 9.90 11.15
N ALA A 291 1.35 10.86 10.78
CA ALA A 291 1.61 12.29 10.96
C ALA A 291 1.71 12.65 12.45
N VAL A 292 0.73 12.28 13.26
CA VAL A 292 0.71 12.57 14.70
C VAL A 292 1.90 11.93 15.39
N PHE A 293 2.14 10.64 15.13
CA PHE A 293 3.27 9.94 15.74
C PHE A 293 4.61 10.55 15.35
N SER A 294 4.80 10.90 14.08
CA SER A 294 6.05 11.50 13.57
C SER A 294 6.33 12.86 14.19
N VAL A 295 5.31 13.72 14.32
CA VAL A 295 5.43 15.03 14.97
C VAL A 295 5.81 14.87 16.45
N LEU A 296 5.12 14.00 17.18
CA LEU A 296 5.43 13.73 18.59
C LEU A 296 6.84 13.15 18.76
N PHE A 297 7.22 12.19 17.93
CA PHE A 297 8.57 11.61 17.96
C PHE A 297 9.64 12.66 17.72
N PHE A 298 9.45 13.54 16.73
CA PHE A 298 10.37 14.63 16.43
C PHE A 298 10.53 15.60 17.62
N ILE A 299 9.41 16.08 18.19
CA ILE A 299 9.41 17.01 19.33
C ILE A 299 10.14 16.39 20.52
N ILE A 300 9.81 15.13 20.86
CA ILE A 300 10.45 14.42 21.97
C ILE A 300 11.95 14.25 21.70
N ASN A 301 12.33 13.93 20.47
CA ASN A 301 13.74 13.72 20.11
C ASN A 301 14.55 15.03 20.20
N ILE A 302 14.01 16.15 19.72
CA ILE A 302 14.66 17.47 19.87
C ILE A 302 14.82 17.82 21.37
N TYR A 303 13.77 17.58 22.18
CA TYR A 303 13.86 17.76 23.63
C TYR A 303 14.99 16.90 24.25
N GLU A 304 15.11 15.60 23.87
CA GLU A 304 16.16 14.71 24.36
C GLU A 304 17.56 15.14 23.91
N ILE A 305 17.72 15.66 22.69
CA ILE A 305 19.00 16.22 22.21
C ILE A 305 19.41 17.38 23.13
N ILE A 306 18.54 18.38 23.33
CA ILE A 306 18.82 19.56 24.14
C ILE A 306 19.11 19.17 25.60
N ASN A 307 18.28 18.29 26.18
CA ASN A 307 18.42 17.83 27.55
C ASN A 307 19.74 17.04 27.76
N SER A 308 20.11 16.21 26.81
CA SER A 308 21.35 15.41 26.86
C SER A 308 22.60 16.28 26.73
N ILE A 309 22.54 17.32 25.88
CA ILE A 309 23.63 18.32 25.76
C ILE A 309 23.78 19.09 27.08
N ASN A 310 22.70 19.58 27.68
CA ASN A 310 22.71 20.30 28.95
C ASN A 310 23.25 19.45 30.09
N ARG A 311 22.94 18.16 30.10
CA ARG A 311 23.43 17.20 31.09
C ARG A 311 24.84 16.65 30.80
N ARG A 312 25.41 16.96 29.64
CA ARG A 312 26.67 16.44 29.13
C ARG A 312 26.71 14.90 29.09
N ASP A 313 25.57 14.26 28.78
CA ASP A 313 25.46 12.82 28.64
C ASP A 313 25.83 12.42 27.21
N ASN A 314 27.11 12.17 26.98
CA ASN A 314 27.66 11.91 25.64
C ASN A 314 26.99 10.72 24.95
N GLU A 315 26.63 9.67 25.68
CA GLU A 315 25.97 8.49 25.11
C GLU A 315 24.57 8.83 24.65
N LYS A 316 23.78 9.54 25.47
CA LYS A 316 22.44 9.95 25.09
C LYS A 316 22.44 10.96 23.95
N ILE A 317 23.43 11.85 23.86
CA ILE A 317 23.59 12.74 22.71
C ILE A 317 23.65 11.91 21.42
N VAL A 318 24.55 10.93 21.36
CA VAL A 318 24.71 10.09 20.16
C VAL A 318 23.45 9.27 19.86
N LEU A 319 22.80 8.70 20.88
CA LEU A 319 21.54 7.95 20.70
C LEU A 319 20.40 8.84 20.20
N SER A 320 20.31 10.07 20.67
CA SER A 320 19.30 11.03 20.18
C SER A 320 19.56 11.46 18.74
N PHE A 321 20.83 11.64 18.34
CA PHE A 321 21.17 11.85 16.92
C PHE A 321 20.90 10.60 16.05
N ALA A 322 21.07 9.38 16.58
CA ALA A 322 20.67 8.15 15.89
C ALA A 322 19.15 8.07 15.71
N ALA A 323 18.37 8.50 16.70
CA ALA A 323 16.91 8.60 16.58
C ALA A 323 16.50 9.69 15.57
N LEU A 324 17.23 10.80 15.49
CA LEU A 324 17.00 11.84 14.47
C LEU A 324 17.33 11.31 13.06
N LEU A 325 18.41 10.55 12.90
CA LEU A 325 18.74 9.88 11.65
C LEU A 325 17.60 8.95 11.21
N LEU A 326 17.10 8.12 12.15
CA LEU A 326 15.98 7.22 11.88
C LEU A 326 14.74 8.00 11.45
N PHE A 327 14.41 9.09 12.14
CA PHE A 327 13.30 9.97 11.78
C PHE A 327 13.45 10.55 10.37
N LEU A 328 14.60 11.15 10.05
CA LEU A 328 14.87 11.74 8.74
C LEU A 328 14.80 10.69 7.62
N THR A 329 15.33 9.50 7.87
CA THR A 329 15.21 8.37 6.95
C THR A 329 13.75 7.98 6.74
N THR A 330 12.97 7.85 7.81
CA THR A 330 11.56 7.48 7.75
C THR A 330 10.77 8.49 6.93
N ILE A 331 10.90 9.79 7.22
CA ILE A 331 10.17 10.82 6.48
C ILE A 331 10.59 10.88 5.02
N SER A 332 11.88 10.76 4.72
CA SER A 332 12.34 10.74 3.33
C SER A 332 11.75 9.54 2.55
N GLN A 333 11.68 8.37 3.17
CA GLN A 333 11.14 7.16 2.55
C GLN A 333 9.59 7.13 2.53
N PHE A 334 8.93 8.03 3.25
CA PHE A 334 7.49 8.25 3.14
C PHE A 334 7.12 9.13 1.95
N VAL A 335 7.93 10.15 1.70
CA VAL A 335 7.63 11.21 0.71
C VAL A 335 8.23 10.87 -0.66
N LEU A 336 9.50 10.45 -0.71
CA LEU A 336 10.23 10.29 -1.96
C LEU A 336 9.65 9.25 -2.93
N PRO A 337 9.13 8.08 -2.50
CA PRO A 337 8.58 7.10 -3.43
C PRO A 337 7.43 7.66 -4.29
N VAL A 338 6.43 8.28 -3.68
CA VAL A 338 5.26 8.78 -4.41
C VAL A 338 5.57 10.01 -5.26
N ILE A 339 6.49 10.87 -4.81
CA ILE A 339 6.92 12.04 -5.59
C ILE A 339 7.86 11.65 -6.71
N GLY A 340 8.80 10.76 -6.45
CA GLY A 340 9.88 10.41 -7.39
C GLY A 340 9.63 9.21 -8.29
N ASN A 341 8.51 8.50 -8.10
CA ASN A 341 8.13 7.33 -8.90
C ASN A 341 6.60 7.24 -9.10
N GLY A 342 5.87 8.29 -8.79
CA GLY A 342 4.42 8.28 -8.85
C GLY A 342 3.82 7.15 -8.00
N GLU A 343 2.76 6.54 -8.50
CA GLU A 343 2.06 5.46 -7.78
C GLU A 343 2.54 4.05 -8.16
N ALA A 344 3.58 3.95 -8.98
CA ALA A 344 4.06 2.68 -9.49
C ALA A 344 4.60 1.78 -8.37
N ASP A 345 3.99 0.61 -8.19
CA ASP A 345 4.37 -0.43 -7.20
C ASP A 345 4.62 0.14 -5.77
N LEU A 346 3.78 1.12 -5.40
CA LEU A 346 4.00 1.95 -4.21
C LEU A 346 4.09 1.13 -2.92
N GLN A 347 3.30 0.05 -2.78
CA GLN A 347 3.36 -0.86 -1.63
C GLN A 347 4.77 -1.41 -1.39
N LYS A 348 5.44 -1.88 -2.45
CA LYS A 348 6.82 -2.37 -2.36
C LYS A 348 7.80 -1.24 -2.04
N HIS A 349 7.59 -0.07 -2.62
CA HIS A 349 8.44 1.10 -2.38
C HIS A 349 8.32 1.64 -0.95
N MET A 350 7.19 1.39 -0.26
CA MET A 350 7.00 1.74 1.15
C MET A 350 7.73 0.81 2.13
N LEU A 351 8.38 -0.28 1.71
CA LEU A 351 9.01 -1.24 2.62
C LEU A 351 10.01 -0.61 3.59
N LEU A 352 10.92 0.23 3.08
CA LEU A 352 11.94 0.85 3.92
C LEU A 352 11.33 1.87 4.90
N PHE A 353 10.32 2.62 4.46
CA PHE A 353 9.49 3.43 5.34
C PHE A 353 8.87 2.55 6.43
N ASN A 354 8.22 1.46 6.08
CA ASN A 354 7.54 0.57 7.02
C ASN A 354 8.49 0.08 8.11
N LEU A 355 9.66 -0.42 7.73
CA LEU A 355 10.63 -0.94 8.69
C LEU A 355 11.21 0.17 9.58
N CYS A 356 11.52 1.34 9.02
CA CYS A 356 12.02 2.48 9.78
C CYS A 356 10.94 3.05 10.73
N PHE A 357 9.68 3.11 10.31
CA PHE A 357 8.56 3.55 11.13
C PHE A 357 8.33 2.60 12.31
N ASP A 358 8.36 1.30 12.07
CA ASP A 358 8.23 0.28 13.12
C ASP A 358 9.40 0.37 14.13
N LEU A 359 10.61 0.65 13.65
CA LEU A 359 11.77 0.92 14.53
C LEU A 359 11.59 2.22 15.32
N MET A 360 10.97 3.27 14.74
CA MET A 360 10.61 4.48 15.48
C MET A 360 9.57 4.20 16.57
N VAL A 361 8.58 3.35 16.31
CA VAL A 361 7.59 2.91 17.31
C VAL A 361 8.30 2.20 18.47
N LEU A 362 9.22 1.29 18.16
CA LEU A 362 10.01 0.59 19.18
C LEU A 362 10.93 1.54 19.96
N ALA A 363 11.57 2.50 19.30
CA ALA A 363 12.41 3.51 19.96
C ALA A 363 11.57 4.41 20.89
N GLY A 364 10.40 4.85 20.46
CA GLY A 364 9.44 5.60 21.27
C GLY A 364 8.95 4.80 22.48
N LEU A 365 8.62 3.53 22.29
CA LEU A 365 8.23 2.64 23.36
C LEU A 365 9.36 2.43 24.38
N ASN A 366 10.60 2.20 23.92
CA ASN A 366 11.78 2.11 24.79
C ASN A 366 11.97 3.40 25.61
N TRP A 367 11.85 4.56 24.97
CA TRP A 367 11.93 5.86 25.65
C TRP A 367 10.85 6.01 26.71
N LEU A 368 9.59 5.72 26.39
CA LEU A 368 8.46 5.78 27.35
C LEU A 368 8.70 4.89 28.56
N ILE A 369 9.08 3.64 28.34
CA ILE A 369 9.28 2.64 29.39
C ILE A 369 10.44 3.02 30.32
N ASN A 370 11.50 3.64 29.79
CA ASN A 370 12.65 4.04 30.60
C ASN A 370 12.43 5.37 31.36
N ASN A 371 11.52 6.22 30.92
CA ASN A 371 11.28 7.53 31.56
C ASN A 371 10.06 7.55 32.49
N TYR A 372 9.05 6.68 32.26
CA TYR A 372 7.80 6.67 33.01
C TYR A 372 7.53 5.33 33.70
N SER A 373 6.64 5.35 34.70
CA SER A 373 6.15 4.11 35.32
C SER A 373 5.24 3.33 34.35
N LEU A 374 5.19 1.99 34.50
CA LEU A 374 4.34 1.16 33.66
C LEU A 374 2.86 1.59 33.68
N LYS A 375 2.37 2.01 34.88
CA LYS A 375 1.00 2.56 35.01
C LYS A 375 0.80 3.79 34.15
N MET A 376 1.80 4.67 34.07
CA MET A 376 1.74 5.87 33.24
C MET A 376 1.83 5.55 31.75
N VAL A 377 2.72 4.62 31.37
CA VAL A 377 2.82 4.12 29.98
C VAL A 377 1.48 3.54 29.52
N LEU A 378 0.85 2.68 30.33
CA LEU A 378 -0.45 2.12 30.03
C LEU A 378 -1.54 3.19 29.89
N LYS A 379 -1.53 4.22 30.75
CA LYS A 379 -2.45 5.36 30.62
C LYS A 379 -2.22 6.11 29.32
N ILE A 380 -0.97 6.42 28.96
CA ILE A 380 -0.63 7.11 27.70
C ILE A 380 -1.13 6.31 26.50
N VAL A 381 -0.82 5.01 26.46
CA VAL A 381 -1.27 4.13 25.37
C VAL A 381 -2.79 4.07 25.28
N LEU A 382 -3.47 3.90 26.42
CA LEU A 382 -4.94 3.86 26.47
C LEU A 382 -5.55 5.20 26.01
N THR A 383 -5.01 6.33 26.50
CA THR A 383 -5.49 7.67 26.08
C THR A 383 -5.26 7.89 24.59
N ALA A 384 -4.10 7.50 24.07
CA ALA A 384 -3.81 7.59 22.64
C ALA A 384 -4.76 6.72 21.80
N SER A 385 -5.08 5.51 22.26
CA SER A 385 -6.07 4.63 21.62
C SER A 385 -7.47 5.23 21.62
N VAL A 386 -7.90 5.81 22.76
CA VAL A 386 -9.20 6.48 22.87
C VAL A 386 -9.27 7.72 21.97
N LEU A 387 -8.21 8.54 21.95
CA LEU A 387 -8.14 9.69 21.06
C LEU A 387 -8.16 9.28 19.60
N LEU A 388 -7.45 8.23 19.24
CA LEU A 388 -7.46 7.69 17.87
C LEU A 388 -8.86 7.21 17.49
N THR A 389 -9.52 6.46 18.37
CA THR A 389 -10.92 6.03 18.16
C THR A 389 -11.85 7.23 18.04
N ALA A 390 -11.66 8.26 18.85
CA ALA A 390 -12.46 9.50 18.77
C ALA A 390 -12.23 10.24 17.44
N THR A 391 -10.99 10.34 16.94
CA THR A 391 -10.72 10.95 15.62
C THR A 391 -11.33 10.14 14.47
N ILE A 392 -11.40 8.82 14.60
CA ILE A 392 -12.11 7.95 13.66
C ILE A 392 -13.61 8.26 13.65
N LEU A 393 -14.21 8.51 14.82
CA LEU A 393 -15.64 8.79 14.96
C LEU A 393 -16.03 10.23 14.58
N ILE A 394 -15.08 11.19 14.52
CA ILE A 394 -15.33 12.60 14.27
C ILE A 394 -15.00 13.00 12.80
N GLN A 395 -14.74 12.07 11.90
CA GLN A 395 -14.59 12.45 10.49
C GLN A 395 -15.87 13.18 10.02
N PRO A 396 -15.74 14.38 9.40
CA PRO A 396 -16.90 14.99 8.79
C PRO A 396 -17.45 14.05 7.74
N ALA A 397 -18.72 13.75 7.83
CA ALA A 397 -19.43 13.10 6.74
C ALA A 397 -19.12 13.92 5.47
N ASN A 398 -18.60 13.27 4.43
CA ASN A 398 -18.43 13.91 3.11
C ASN A 398 -19.72 14.67 2.78
N GLU A 399 -19.60 15.84 2.14
CA GLU A 399 -20.76 16.60 1.67
C GLU A 399 -21.72 15.64 0.97
N LYS A 400 -22.84 15.38 1.65
CA LYS A 400 -23.87 14.51 1.11
C LYS A 400 -24.48 15.25 -0.07
N VAL A 401 -24.37 14.68 -1.25
CA VAL A 401 -25.29 14.98 -2.34
C VAL A 401 -26.70 14.84 -1.76
N GLU A 402 -27.58 15.82 -1.94
CA GLU A 402 -28.97 15.71 -1.52
C GLU A 402 -29.60 14.48 -2.19
N GLU A 403 -29.77 13.41 -1.40
CA GLU A 403 -30.42 12.20 -1.88
C GLU A 403 -31.92 12.46 -1.94
N THR A 404 -32.47 12.35 -3.13
CA THR A 404 -33.91 12.44 -3.38
C THR A 404 -34.50 11.04 -3.37
N GLY A 405 -35.56 10.81 -2.58
CA GLY A 405 -36.25 9.52 -2.54
C GLY A 405 -36.42 8.96 -1.12
N PRO A 406 -37.08 7.78 -0.99
CA PRO A 406 -37.41 7.18 0.30
C PRO A 406 -36.24 6.47 0.99
N LEU A 407 -35.17 6.13 0.26
CA LEU A 407 -33.98 5.43 0.78
C LEU A 407 -32.74 6.33 0.73
N ARG A 408 -31.78 6.06 1.63
CA ARG A 408 -30.49 6.77 1.71
C ARG A 408 -29.32 5.79 1.75
N THR A 409 -28.18 6.22 1.24
CA THR A 409 -26.92 5.46 1.26
C THR A 409 -26.59 5.00 2.69
N GLY A 410 -26.22 3.72 2.82
CA GLY A 410 -25.90 3.06 4.07
C GLY A 410 -27.10 2.45 4.80
N GLN A 411 -28.33 2.68 4.33
CA GLN A 411 -29.52 2.01 4.89
C GLN A 411 -29.64 0.58 4.37
N TYR A 412 -30.28 -0.27 5.15
CA TYR A 412 -30.52 -1.67 4.81
C TYR A 412 -31.99 -1.89 4.44
N VAL A 413 -32.19 -2.74 3.42
CA VAL A 413 -33.51 -3.14 2.93
C VAL A 413 -33.59 -4.64 2.74
N TYR A 414 -34.78 -5.21 2.91
CA TYR A 414 -35.12 -6.54 2.43
C TYR A 414 -35.77 -6.42 1.06
N PHE A 415 -35.19 -7.09 0.07
CA PHE A 415 -35.73 -7.11 -1.29
C PHE A 415 -35.44 -8.47 -1.94
N GLY A 416 -36.49 -9.11 -2.46
CA GLY A 416 -36.40 -10.42 -3.08
C GLY A 416 -36.03 -11.56 -2.14
N THR A 417 -36.01 -12.77 -2.68
CA THR A 417 -35.67 -14.00 -1.95
C THR A 417 -34.71 -14.86 -2.77
N TYR A 418 -33.84 -15.59 -2.11
CA TYR A 418 -33.01 -16.63 -2.72
C TYR A 418 -33.02 -17.89 -1.86
N LYS A 419 -33.28 -19.06 -2.44
CA LYS A 419 -33.45 -20.33 -1.72
C LYS A 419 -34.43 -20.23 -0.54
N ASN A 420 -35.52 -19.51 -0.72
CA ASN A 420 -36.57 -19.21 0.27
C ASN A 420 -36.13 -18.33 1.46
N GLU A 421 -34.93 -17.75 1.44
CA GLU A 421 -34.45 -16.80 2.44
C GLU A 421 -34.57 -15.38 1.90
N PRO A 422 -35.05 -14.41 2.70
CA PRO A 422 -35.09 -13.02 2.28
C PRO A 422 -33.68 -12.47 2.10
N LEU A 423 -33.45 -11.73 1.02
CA LEU A 423 -32.18 -11.09 0.75
C LEU A 423 -32.14 -9.72 1.43
N LYS A 424 -31.05 -9.51 2.20
CA LYS A 424 -30.72 -8.23 2.81
C LYS A 424 -29.72 -7.48 1.93
N TRP A 425 -30.00 -6.21 1.68
CA TRP A 425 -29.19 -5.35 0.85
C TRP A 425 -28.83 -4.07 1.59
N VAL A 426 -27.69 -3.49 1.25
CA VAL A 426 -27.34 -2.12 1.63
C VAL A 426 -27.50 -1.20 0.42
N VAL A 427 -28.10 -0.04 0.66
CA VAL A 427 -28.22 1.02 -0.35
C VAL A 427 -26.85 1.67 -0.54
N LEU A 428 -26.31 1.64 -1.76
CA LEU A 428 -25.00 2.20 -2.08
C LEU A 428 -25.07 3.61 -2.67
N ASN A 429 -26.06 3.84 -3.51
CA ASN A 429 -26.19 5.09 -4.29
C ASN A 429 -27.64 5.27 -4.73
N SER A 430 -27.96 6.50 -5.13
CA SER A 430 -29.21 6.86 -5.84
C SER A 430 -28.83 7.75 -7.01
N ASP A 431 -29.21 7.35 -8.23
CA ASP A 431 -28.93 8.09 -9.46
C ASP A 431 -30.10 7.94 -10.45
N GLU A 432 -29.90 8.34 -11.69
CA GLU A 432 -30.92 8.27 -12.77
C GLU A 432 -31.42 6.84 -13.08
N ASN A 433 -30.69 5.82 -12.62
CA ASN A 433 -31.07 4.42 -12.79
C ASN A 433 -31.90 3.89 -11.59
N GLY A 434 -32.13 4.71 -10.56
CA GLY A 434 -32.80 4.36 -9.33
C GLY A 434 -31.84 4.12 -8.14
N PHE A 435 -32.25 3.28 -7.19
CA PHE A 435 -31.43 2.93 -6.03
C PHE A 435 -30.51 1.75 -6.33
N LEU A 436 -29.19 1.95 -6.21
CA LEU A 436 -28.22 0.86 -6.28
C LEU A 436 -28.18 0.10 -4.95
N LEU A 437 -28.58 -1.14 -4.98
CA LEU A 437 -28.53 -2.07 -3.86
C LEU A 437 -27.39 -3.06 -4.04
N TRP A 438 -26.71 -3.39 -2.94
CA TRP A 438 -25.66 -4.40 -2.90
C TRP A 438 -25.93 -5.41 -1.80
N CYS A 439 -25.91 -6.69 -2.11
CA CYS A 439 -26.25 -7.75 -1.16
C CYS A 439 -25.30 -7.73 0.05
N ASP A 440 -25.85 -7.96 1.23
CA ASP A 440 -25.10 -7.89 2.48
C ASP A 440 -24.04 -9.00 2.61
N LYS A 441 -24.30 -10.16 2.02
CA LYS A 441 -23.42 -11.33 2.09
C LYS A 441 -23.38 -12.09 0.76
N PRO A 442 -22.35 -12.91 0.52
CA PRO A 442 -22.34 -13.81 -0.64
C PRO A 442 -23.57 -14.71 -0.65
N VAL A 443 -24.24 -14.79 -1.79
CA VAL A 443 -25.42 -15.66 -1.99
C VAL A 443 -25.04 -17.06 -2.45
N GLU A 444 -23.87 -17.19 -3.10
CA GLU A 444 -23.33 -18.45 -3.59
C GLU A 444 -21.78 -18.37 -3.64
N TYR A 445 -21.11 -19.52 -3.80
CA TYR A 445 -19.67 -19.60 -4.05
C TYR A 445 -19.44 -20.39 -5.34
N MET A 446 -18.98 -19.73 -6.39
CA MET A 446 -18.76 -20.36 -7.69
C MET A 446 -17.57 -19.74 -8.43
N GLU A 447 -17.15 -20.38 -9.51
CA GLU A 447 -16.18 -19.85 -10.44
C GLU A 447 -16.77 -18.61 -11.15
N PHE A 448 -15.91 -17.64 -11.48
CA PHE A 448 -16.32 -16.49 -12.31
C PHE A 448 -16.66 -16.94 -13.74
N ASP A 449 -15.78 -17.78 -14.26
CA ASP A 449 -15.94 -18.44 -15.55
C ASP A 449 -15.23 -19.80 -15.49
N ASN A 450 -15.88 -20.85 -15.94
CA ASN A 450 -15.37 -22.19 -15.84
C ASN A 450 -14.26 -22.43 -16.88
N ARG A 451 -13.44 -23.44 -16.59
CA ARG A 451 -12.40 -23.90 -17.51
C ARG A 451 -13.06 -24.48 -18.78
N ASP A 452 -12.63 -24.02 -19.94
CA ASP A 452 -12.90 -24.72 -21.19
C ASP A 452 -11.92 -25.89 -21.33
N GLU A 453 -12.40 -27.12 -21.05
CA GLU A 453 -11.61 -28.34 -21.14
C GLU A 453 -11.14 -28.67 -22.57
N THR A 454 -11.78 -28.04 -23.58
CA THR A 454 -11.45 -28.26 -25.01
C THR A 454 -10.40 -27.27 -25.52
N SER A 455 -10.15 -26.16 -24.80
CA SER A 455 -9.20 -25.11 -25.17
C SER A 455 -7.90 -25.20 -24.40
N THR A 456 -6.78 -25.18 -25.11
CA THR A 456 -5.45 -25.04 -24.49
C THR A 456 -5.17 -23.60 -24.00
N GLU A 457 -5.94 -22.62 -24.46
CA GLU A 457 -5.77 -21.20 -24.16
C GLU A 457 -6.52 -20.77 -22.88
N ASN A 458 -7.67 -21.39 -22.56
CA ASN A 458 -8.53 -21.05 -21.42
C ASN A 458 -8.47 -22.06 -20.26
N VAL A 459 -7.30 -22.55 -19.95
CA VAL A 459 -7.10 -23.54 -18.85
C VAL A 459 -7.54 -23.00 -17.48
N TYR A 460 -7.61 -21.68 -17.30
CA TYR A 460 -7.93 -21.00 -16.04
C TYR A 460 -9.24 -20.20 -16.10
N GLY A 461 -10.07 -20.40 -17.13
CA GLY A 461 -11.26 -19.61 -17.41
C GLY A 461 -10.92 -18.25 -18.06
N SER A 462 -11.96 -17.49 -18.39
CA SER A 462 -11.87 -16.14 -18.98
C SER A 462 -12.24 -15.09 -17.97
N ASN A 463 -11.62 -13.91 -18.04
CA ASN A 463 -12.00 -12.75 -17.24
C ASN A 463 -12.95 -11.79 -17.96
N ASP A 464 -13.53 -12.23 -19.08
CA ASP A 464 -14.53 -11.44 -19.83
C ASP A 464 -15.88 -11.49 -19.11
N TRP A 465 -16.35 -10.33 -18.63
CA TRP A 465 -17.64 -10.24 -17.95
C TRP A 465 -18.81 -10.67 -18.84
N ILE A 466 -18.81 -10.25 -20.12
CA ILE A 466 -19.93 -10.50 -21.05
C ILE A 466 -20.18 -11.99 -21.24
N GLU A 467 -19.11 -12.77 -21.36
CA GLU A 467 -19.20 -14.21 -21.64
C GLU A 467 -19.18 -15.06 -20.37
N SER A 468 -18.95 -14.47 -19.18
CA SER A 468 -18.75 -15.20 -17.93
C SER A 468 -19.99 -16.00 -17.51
N ASP A 469 -19.72 -17.16 -16.90
CA ASP A 469 -20.77 -18.04 -16.37
C ASP A 469 -21.52 -17.40 -15.22
N ILE A 470 -20.80 -16.61 -14.40
CA ILE A 470 -21.40 -15.91 -13.27
C ILE A 470 -22.44 -14.86 -13.70
N ARG A 471 -22.17 -14.12 -14.79
CA ARG A 471 -23.13 -13.19 -15.37
C ARG A 471 -24.38 -13.91 -15.88
N LYS A 472 -24.18 -15.00 -16.62
CA LYS A 472 -25.28 -15.82 -17.13
C LYS A 472 -26.16 -16.34 -15.98
N TRP A 473 -25.52 -16.86 -14.93
CA TRP A 473 -26.20 -17.35 -13.74
C TRP A 473 -26.98 -16.27 -13.00
N LEU A 474 -26.39 -15.07 -12.81
CA LEU A 474 -27.04 -13.95 -12.13
C LEU A 474 -28.33 -13.51 -12.83
N ASN A 475 -28.31 -13.44 -14.18
CA ASN A 475 -29.44 -12.98 -14.98
C ASN A 475 -30.40 -14.09 -15.41
N SER A 476 -30.17 -15.34 -14.99
CA SER A 476 -31.05 -16.48 -15.22
C SER A 476 -31.48 -17.13 -13.90
N GLU A 477 -30.71 -18.06 -13.35
CA GLU A 477 -31.10 -18.83 -12.16
C GLU A 477 -31.33 -17.94 -10.93
N PHE A 478 -30.40 -17.01 -10.64
CA PHE A 478 -30.51 -16.14 -9.48
C PHE A 478 -31.72 -15.20 -9.62
N LYS A 479 -31.85 -14.46 -10.73
CA LYS A 479 -32.98 -13.54 -10.97
C LYS A 479 -34.33 -14.28 -10.95
N ASN A 480 -34.36 -15.54 -11.38
CA ASN A 480 -35.60 -16.34 -11.40
C ASN A 480 -36.09 -16.78 -10.01
N ASN A 481 -35.24 -16.70 -8.96
CA ASN A 481 -35.68 -16.93 -7.58
C ASN A 481 -36.51 -15.76 -6.99
N PHE A 482 -36.46 -14.58 -7.60
CA PHE A 482 -37.29 -13.46 -7.19
C PHE A 482 -38.74 -13.72 -7.59
N LYS A 483 -39.70 -13.23 -6.78
CA LYS A 483 -41.11 -13.22 -7.15
C LYS A 483 -41.33 -12.33 -8.38
N GLU A 484 -42.33 -12.63 -9.16
CA GLU A 484 -42.66 -11.82 -10.35
C GLU A 484 -42.90 -10.33 -10.00
N GLU A 485 -43.48 -10.07 -8.84
CA GLU A 485 -43.72 -8.72 -8.32
C GLU A 485 -42.39 -7.97 -8.06
N ASP A 486 -41.42 -8.64 -7.43
CA ASP A 486 -40.10 -8.07 -7.13
C ASP A 486 -39.30 -7.79 -8.41
N LYS A 487 -39.43 -8.65 -9.43
CA LYS A 487 -38.73 -8.49 -10.72
C LYS A 487 -39.13 -7.21 -11.45
N LEU A 488 -40.34 -6.70 -11.22
CA LEU A 488 -40.83 -5.47 -11.83
C LEU A 488 -40.10 -4.23 -11.33
N PHE A 489 -39.51 -4.29 -10.15
CA PHE A 489 -38.74 -3.20 -9.58
C PHE A 489 -37.26 -3.21 -10.02
N ILE A 490 -36.77 -4.31 -10.61
CA ILE A 490 -35.38 -4.41 -11.06
C ILE A 490 -35.22 -3.70 -12.40
N ASN A 491 -34.43 -2.64 -12.41
CA ASN A 491 -34.09 -1.89 -13.62
C ASN A 491 -33.00 -2.58 -14.41
N ASP A 492 -33.20 -2.83 -15.69
CA ASP A 492 -32.12 -3.21 -16.59
C ASP A 492 -31.29 -1.97 -16.91
N VAL A 493 -30.05 -1.95 -16.47
CA VAL A 493 -29.17 -0.79 -16.61
C VAL A 493 -28.04 -1.04 -17.60
N ARG A 494 -27.61 0.02 -18.29
CA ARG A 494 -26.46 -0.05 -19.19
C ARG A 494 -25.18 0.07 -18.40
N LEU A 495 -24.49 -1.06 -18.21
CA LEU A 495 -23.18 -1.11 -17.53
C LEU A 495 -22.04 -0.90 -18.52
N LYS A 496 -21.08 -0.08 -18.11
CA LYS A 496 -19.78 0.07 -18.77
C LYS A 496 -18.83 -0.96 -18.17
N ASN A 497 -18.32 -1.88 -18.98
CA ASN A 497 -17.44 -2.94 -18.54
C ASN A 497 -16.09 -2.79 -19.24
N ILE A 498 -15.00 -3.06 -18.51
CA ILE A 498 -13.67 -3.11 -19.09
C ILE A 498 -13.51 -4.39 -19.89
N LEU A 499 -12.93 -4.27 -21.07
CA LEU A 499 -12.61 -5.41 -21.91
C LEU A 499 -11.60 -6.34 -21.24
N SER A 500 -11.76 -7.64 -21.43
CA SER A 500 -10.73 -8.63 -21.16
C SER A 500 -9.44 -8.27 -21.90
N TYR A 501 -8.30 -8.64 -21.32
CA TYR A 501 -6.98 -8.41 -21.91
C TYR A 501 -6.89 -8.87 -23.37
N ASN A 502 -7.48 -10.01 -23.71
CA ASN A 502 -7.48 -10.54 -25.08
C ASN A 502 -8.36 -9.74 -26.06
N ASN A 503 -9.32 -8.99 -25.54
CA ASN A 503 -10.28 -8.22 -26.34
C ASN A 503 -9.86 -6.76 -26.51
N ILE A 504 -8.80 -6.32 -25.82
CA ILE A 504 -8.23 -5.00 -26.00
C ILE A 504 -7.32 -5.01 -27.22
N ASP A 505 -7.54 -4.10 -28.15
CA ASP A 505 -6.62 -3.87 -29.24
C ASP A 505 -5.30 -3.29 -28.70
N GLN A 506 -4.25 -4.11 -28.71
CA GLN A 506 -2.94 -3.73 -28.18
C GLN A 506 -2.23 -2.67 -29.03
N SER A 507 -2.68 -2.43 -30.27
CA SER A 507 -2.14 -1.39 -31.16
C SER A 507 -2.68 0.01 -30.84
N ILE A 508 -3.77 0.10 -30.06
CA ILE A 508 -4.35 1.39 -29.66
C ILE A 508 -3.44 2.00 -28.58
N GLY A 509 -2.83 3.14 -28.89
CA GLY A 509 -2.13 3.97 -27.93
C GLY A 509 -3.07 4.68 -26.97
N GLY A 510 -2.53 5.33 -25.95
CA GLY A 510 -3.28 6.15 -24.99
C GLY A 510 -3.52 5.50 -23.64
N ASN A 511 -4.43 6.09 -22.88
CA ASN A 511 -4.69 5.70 -21.50
C ASN A 511 -5.37 4.34 -21.40
N LYS A 512 -4.58 3.31 -21.07
CA LYS A 512 -5.09 1.96 -20.81
C LYS A 512 -5.64 1.84 -19.39
N PRO A 513 -6.74 1.09 -19.19
CA PRO A 513 -7.32 0.92 -17.86
C PRO A 513 -6.40 0.14 -16.92
N PHE A 514 -5.99 0.78 -15.85
CA PHE A 514 -5.20 0.15 -14.79
C PHE A 514 -6.01 0.00 -13.52
N TYR A 515 -5.77 -1.12 -12.85
CA TYR A 515 -6.34 -1.41 -11.56
C TYR A 515 -5.25 -1.86 -10.61
N TRP A 516 -5.17 -1.21 -9.46
CA TRP A 516 -4.25 -1.55 -8.39
C TRP A 516 -4.76 -2.70 -7.53
N ASN A 517 -3.83 -3.25 -6.75
CA ASN A 517 -4.14 -4.23 -5.72
C ASN A 517 -4.56 -3.58 -4.38
N SER A 518 -4.84 -2.30 -4.38
CA SER A 518 -5.30 -1.53 -3.21
C SER A 518 -6.67 -0.96 -3.48
N ILE A 519 -7.50 -0.90 -2.46
CA ILE A 519 -8.82 -0.30 -2.54
C ILE A 519 -8.77 1.20 -2.79
N THR A 520 -7.69 1.88 -2.36
CA THR A 520 -7.49 3.32 -2.57
C THR A 520 -6.96 3.67 -3.96
N SER A 521 -6.68 2.67 -4.79
CA SER A 521 -6.13 2.82 -6.12
C SER A 521 -7.09 2.21 -7.13
N TYR A 522 -8.02 2.99 -7.60
CA TYR A 522 -9.05 2.58 -8.53
C TYR A 522 -8.71 2.95 -9.96
N VAL A 523 -9.58 2.60 -10.84
CA VAL A 523 -9.49 2.91 -12.26
C VAL A 523 -9.57 4.40 -12.44
N SER A 524 -8.59 4.99 -13.10
CA SER A 524 -8.75 6.33 -13.61
C SER A 524 -9.93 6.36 -14.59
N GLN A 525 -10.85 7.29 -14.40
CA GLN A 525 -11.97 7.50 -15.31
C GLN A 525 -11.60 8.26 -16.57
N ASN A 526 -10.38 8.78 -16.65
CA ASN A 526 -9.90 9.56 -17.78
C ASN A 526 -9.54 8.68 -18.99
N TYR A 527 -10.33 7.63 -19.25
CA TYR A 527 -10.17 6.85 -20.45
C TYR A 527 -10.70 7.62 -21.63
N ASN A 528 -9.81 8.03 -22.49
CA ASN A 528 -10.11 8.85 -23.64
C ASN A 528 -10.70 8.05 -24.81
N THR A 529 -10.81 6.72 -24.70
CA THR A 529 -11.29 5.91 -25.81
C THR A 529 -12.23 4.81 -25.34
N ASP A 530 -13.38 4.72 -26.01
CA ASP A 530 -14.35 3.64 -25.81
C ASP A 530 -13.80 2.27 -26.26
N ALA A 531 -12.65 2.23 -26.92
CA ALA A 531 -12.02 1.00 -27.38
C ALA A 531 -11.60 0.04 -26.25
N TYR A 532 -11.51 0.52 -25.00
CA TYR A 532 -11.22 -0.31 -23.84
C TYR A 532 -12.45 -0.82 -23.10
N TYR A 533 -13.63 -0.49 -23.60
CA TYR A 533 -14.88 -0.82 -22.94
C TYR A 533 -15.86 -1.52 -23.88
N ASN A 534 -16.68 -2.38 -23.29
CA ASN A 534 -17.94 -2.79 -23.86
C ASN A 534 -19.09 -2.39 -22.92
N TYR A 535 -20.29 -2.56 -23.43
CA TYR A 535 -21.51 -2.23 -22.69
C TYR A 535 -22.44 -3.42 -22.70
N SER A 536 -23.08 -3.68 -21.56
CA SER A 536 -24.12 -4.69 -21.42
C SER A 536 -25.36 -4.10 -20.75
N ALA A 537 -26.51 -4.67 -21.02
CA ALA A 537 -27.74 -4.38 -20.28
C ALA A 537 -27.93 -5.48 -19.23
N GLU A 538 -28.01 -5.10 -17.95
CA GLU A 538 -28.04 -6.04 -16.85
C GLU A 538 -29.10 -5.67 -15.82
N GLY A 539 -29.90 -6.66 -15.40
CA GLY A 539 -30.77 -6.51 -14.24
C GLY A 539 -30.01 -6.82 -12.93
N VAL A 540 -29.14 -7.85 -12.95
CA VAL A 540 -28.33 -8.24 -11.79
C VAL A 540 -26.87 -8.35 -12.21
N PHE A 541 -25.97 -7.78 -11.41
CA PHE A 541 -24.54 -7.71 -11.75
C PHE A 541 -23.64 -7.77 -10.50
N LEU A 542 -22.35 -7.83 -10.70
CA LEU A 542 -21.33 -7.61 -9.65
C LEU A 542 -20.84 -6.16 -9.71
N LEU A 543 -20.45 -5.60 -8.58
CA LEU A 543 -19.75 -4.31 -8.59
C LEU A 543 -18.42 -4.44 -9.35
N ASP A 544 -18.01 -3.37 -10.03
CA ASP A 544 -16.63 -3.23 -10.45
C ASP A 544 -15.76 -2.57 -9.36
N ALA A 545 -14.46 -2.53 -9.60
CA ALA A 545 -13.52 -1.96 -8.64
C ALA A 545 -13.77 -0.46 -8.38
N TYR A 546 -14.24 0.28 -9.41
CA TYR A 546 -14.59 1.70 -9.26
C TYR A 546 -15.84 1.89 -8.39
N GLN A 547 -16.91 1.13 -8.69
CA GLN A 547 -18.15 1.20 -7.89
C GLN A 547 -17.88 0.78 -6.43
N LEU A 548 -17.03 -0.24 -6.21
CA LEU A 548 -16.63 -0.65 -4.89
C LEU A 548 -15.95 0.49 -4.13
N GLU A 549 -14.99 1.16 -4.75
CA GLU A 549 -14.29 2.26 -4.10
C GLU A 549 -15.23 3.44 -3.87
N LYS A 550 -15.93 3.88 -4.91
CA LYS A 550 -16.76 5.08 -4.88
C LYS A 550 -17.97 4.95 -3.96
N PHE A 551 -18.65 3.82 -3.99
CA PHE A 551 -19.94 3.66 -3.31
C PHE A 551 -19.85 2.87 -2.00
N VAL A 552 -18.84 2.03 -1.83
CA VAL A 552 -18.69 1.22 -0.60
C VAL A 552 -17.63 1.84 0.31
N TYR A 553 -16.40 1.99 -0.21
CA TYR A 553 -15.28 2.45 0.63
C TYR A 553 -15.43 3.94 1.03
N GLU A 554 -15.69 4.85 0.08
CA GLU A 554 -15.84 6.28 0.38
C GLU A 554 -17.04 6.58 1.29
N ASN A 555 -18.08 5.74 1.27
CA ASN A 555 -19.24 5.86 2.15
C ASN A 555 -19.09 5.09 3.48
N ASN A 556 -17.91 4.52 3.76
CA ASN A 556 -17.64 3.73 4.97
C ASN A 556 -18.61 2.55 5.17
N ILE A 557 -19.11 1.95 4.10
CA ILE A 557 -19.90 0.73 4.14
C ILE A 557 -18.94 -0.45 4.32
N ASP A 558 -19.35 -1.45 5.12
CA ASP A 558 -18.48 -2.59 5.38
C ASP A 558 -18.21 -3.41 4.13
N ILE A 559 -16.95 -3.38 3.71
CA ILE A 559 -16.44 -4.09 2.56
C ILE A 559 -16.07 -5.54 2.88
N LYS A 560 -15.81 -5.84 4.16
CA LYS A 560 -15.40 -7.17 4.60
C LYS A 560 -16.62 -8.07 4.65
N LYS A 561 -16.55 -9.18 3.94
CA LYS A 561 -17.62 -10.19 3.90
C LYS A 561 -17.07 -11.55 4.32
N ASP A 562 -17.97 -12.50 4.54
CA ASP A 562 -17.58 -13.88 4.80
C ASP A 562 -16.87 -14.47 3.58
N GLY A 563 -15.55 -14.56 3.66
CA GLY A 563 -14.73 -15.05 2.57
C GLY A 563 -14.33 -13.98 1.56
N ARG A 564 -13.67 -14.41 0.50
CA ARG A 564 -13.37 -13.59 -0.67
C ARG A 564 -14.54 -13.58 -1.63
N TYR A 565 -14.69 -12.50 -2.40
CA TYR A 565 -15.78 -12.38 -3.39
C TYR A 565 -15.33 -11.71 -4.68
N TRP A 566 -16.03 -12.03 -5.77
CA TRP A 566 -15.75 -11.52 -7.10
C TRP A 566 -16.18 -10.07 -7.29
N LEU A 567 -15.38 -9.35 -8.09
CA LEU A 567 -15.79 -8.15 -8.82
C LEU A 567 -15.93 -8.51 -10.31
N ARG A 568 -16.67 -7.70 -11.10
CA ARG A 568 -16.73 -7.91 -12.55
C ARG A 568 -15.53 -7.35 -13.32
N THR A 569 -14.53 -6.84 -12.62
CA THR A 569 -13.35 -6.18 -13.17
C THR A 569 -12.29 -7.18 -13.58
N PRO A 570 -11.85 -7.23 -14.84
CA PRO A 570 -10.72 -8.06 -15.25
C PRO A 570 -9.40 -7.55 -14.68
N TYR A 571 -8.41 -8.42 -14.53
CA TYR A 571 -7.05 -8.02 -14.26
C TYR A 571 -6.33 -7.67 -15.56
N TYR A 572 -5.74 -6.48 -15.63
CA TYR A 572 -5.27 -5.84 -16.86
C TYR A 572 -4.16 -6.59 -17.63
N SER A 573 -3.39 -7.46 -16.97
CA SER A 573 -2.24 -8.15 -17.59
C SER A 573 -2.46 -9.64 -17.80
N SER A 574 -3.70 -10.13 -17.69
CA SER A 574 -4.02 -11.55 -17.86
C SER A 574 -5.44 -11.70 -18.37
N ALA A 575 -5.63 -12.60 -19.32
CA ALA A 575 -6.95 -12.94 -19.85
C ALA A 575 -7.77 -13.86 -18.94
N SER A 576 -7.15 -14.46 -17.93
CA SER A 576 -7.80 -15.41 -17.02
C SER A 576 -8.01 -14.90 -15.61
N MET A 577 -7.42 -13.77 -15.23
CA MET A 577 -7.49 -13.27 -13.86
C MET A 577 -8.54 -12.18 -13.69
N VAL A 578 -9.36 -12.33 -12.66
CA VAL A 578 -10.44 -11.40 -12.29
C VAL A 578 -10.12 -10.77 -10.93
N ARG A 579 -10.53 -9.54 -10.73
CA ARG A 579 -10.42 -8.87 -9.42
C ARG A 579 -11.35 -9.53 -8.41
N ILE A 580 -10.82 -9.71 -7.21
CA ILE A 580 -11.55 -10.14 -6.02
C ILE A 580 -11.26 -9.21 -4.86
N VAL A 581 -12.17 -9.19 -3.89
CA VAL A 581 -11.92 -8.63 -2.56
C VAL A 581 -11.65 -9.79 -1.60
N ASP A 582 -10.58 -9.72 -0.84
CA ASP A 582 -10.26 -10.75 0.15
C ASP A 582 -10.99 -10.51 1.49
N ARG A 583 -10.78 -11.43 2.45
CA ARG A 583 -11.39 -11.34 3.79
C ARG A 583 -11.00 -10.10 4.58
N ASP A 584 -9.87 -9.51 4.25
CA ASP A 584 -9.36 -8.30 4.89
C ASP A 584 -9.91 -7.00 4.24
N GLY A 585 -10.66 -7.12 3.14
CA GLY A 585 -11.24 -6.01 2.39
C GLY A 585 -10.31 -5.42 1.32
N PHE A 586 -9.21 -6.10 0.97
CA PHE A 586 -8.30 -5.64 -0.08
C PHE A 586 -8.64 -6.24 -1.44
N VAL A 587 -8.48 -5.42 -2.47
CA VAL A 587 -8.69 -5.86 -3.86
C VAL A 587 -7.44 -6.59 -4.36
N TYR A 588 -7.60 -7.87 -4.69
CA TYR A 588 -6.60 -8.72 -5.32
C TYR A 588 -7.09 -9.24 -6.67
N HIS A 589 -6.48 -10.31 -7.16
CA HIS A 589 -6.90 -11.01 -8.39
C HIS A 589 -6.68 -12.51 -8.26
N LYS A 590 -7.54 -13.29 -8.90
CA LYS A 590 -7.49 -14.74 -8.97
C LYS A 590 -7.87 -15.21 -10.36
N ASP A 591 -7.48 -16.45 -10.70
CA ASP A 591 -7.96 -17.07 -11.93
C ASP A 591 -9.49 -17.25 -11.90
N ALA A 592 -10.13 -17.09 -13.05
CA ALA A 592 -11.58 -17.10 -13.19
C ALA A 592 -12.22 -18.43 -12.78
N ASN A 593 -11.47 -19.55 -12.87
CA ASN A 593 -11.93 -20.90 -12.49
C ASN A 593 -11.77 -21.23 -11.00
N VAL A 594 -11.48 -20.23 -10.17
CA VAL A 594 -11.41 -20.39 -8.71
C VAL A 594 -12.79 -20.08 -8.11
N LYS A 595 -13.16 -20.75 -7.03
CA LYS A 595 -14.41 -20.44 -6.32
C LYS A 595 -14.25 -19.26 -5.38
N ALA A 596 -15.11 -18.25 -5.56
CA ALA A 596 -15.24 -17.13 -4.65
C ALA A 596 -16.72 -16.73 -4.49
N GLY A 597 -17.01 -15.93 -3.47
CA GLY A 597 -18.36 -15.48 -3.17
C GLY A 597 -18.94 -14.61 -4.27
N VAL A 598 -20.20 -14.77 -4.53
CA VAL A 598 -21.00 -13.94 -5.43
C VAL A 598 -21.83 -13.00 -4.59
N ILE A 599 -21.58 -11.69 -4.68
CA ILE A 599 -22.36 -10.65 -4.02
C ILE A 599 -23.08 -9.82 -5.08
N PRO A 600 -24.36 -10.08 -5.33
CA PRO A 600 -25.11 -9.38 -6.37
C PRO A 600 -25.29 -7.91 -6.05
N ALA A 601 -25.40 -7.11 -7.10
CA ALA A 601 -25.90 -5.75 -7.08
C ALA A 601 -27.05 -5.61 -8.07
N VAL A 602 -28.01 -4.75 -7.75
CA VAL A 602 -29.19 -4.46 -8.57
C VAL A 602 -29.50 -2.97 -8.49
N TYR A 603 -30.02 -2.39 -9.56
CA TYR A 603 -30.75 -1.15 -9.47
C TYR A 603 -32.24 -1.42 -9.33
N ILE A 604 -32.90 -0.74 -8.41
CA ILE A 604 -34.35 -0.80 -8.26
C ILE A 604 -34.98 0.56 -8.51
N ASP A 605 -36.24 0.55 -8.95
CA ASP A 605 -37.04 1.75 -9.21
C ASP A 605 -37.04 2.69 -7.99
N ASP A 606 -37.04 3.99 -8.22
CA ASP A 606 -37.10 5.02 -7.17
C ASP A 606 -38.53 5.27 -6.64
N ASN A 607 -39.56 4.77 -7.34
CA ASN A 607 -40.99 4.88 -6.96
C ASN A 607 -41.43 3.82 -5.93
N ILE A 608 -40.49 3.20 -5.23
CA ILE A 608 -40.79 2.24 -4.15
C ILE A 608 -41.39 2.91 -2.92
N ARG A 609 -42.15 2.12 -2.15
CA ARG A 609 -42.67 2.52 -0.83
C ARG A 609 -41.96 1.76 0.28
N VAL A 610 -41.49 2.51 1.27
CA VAL A 610 -40.92 1.95 2.50
C VAL A 610 -42.05 1.64 3.48
N MET A 611 -42.16 0.37 3.92
CA MET A 611 -43.31 -0.11 4.73
C MET A 611 -42.96 -0.28 6.19
N GLN A 612 -41.93 -1.02 6.53
CA GLN A 612 -41.52 -1.37 7.90
C GLN A 612 -40.01 -1.28 8.05
N GLY A 613 -39.55 -1.19 9.30
CA GLY A 613 -38.14 -1.08 9.65
C GLY A 613 -37.72 0.38 9.88
N ASP A 614 -36.44 0.57 10.22
CA ASP A 614 -35.81 1.88 10.40
C ASP A 614 -34.56 2.05 9.52
N GLY A 615 -34.29 1.07 8.64
CA GLY A 615 -33.16 1.07 7.72
C GLY A 615 -31.83 0.73 8.38
N THR A 616 -31.81 0.35 9.66
CA THR A 616 -30.58 -0.14 10.30
C THR A 616 -30.29 -1.60 9.92
N TYR A 617 -29.08 -2.06 10.20
CA TYR A 617 -28.70 -3.47 9.96
C TYR A 617 -29.60 -4.46 10.70
N SER A 618 -30.02 -4.12 11.92
CA SER A 618 -30.88 -4.97 12.79
C SER A 618 -32.35 -4.86 12.45
N SER A 619 -32.78 -3.78 11.80
CA SER A 619 -34.17 -3.50 11.43
C SER A 619 -34.27 -2.93 10.01
N PRO A 620 -33.86 -3.71 8.97
CA PRO A 620 -33.91 -3.27 7.58
C PRO A 620 -35.32 -2.86 7.15
N PHE A 621 -35.43 -1.92 6.25
CA PHE A 621 -36.71 -1.59 5.63
C PHE A 621 -37.27 -2.77 4.85
N THR A 622 -38.58 -2.93 4.85
CA THR A 622 -39.29 -3.69 3.80
C THR A 622 -39.84 -2.70 2.79
N ILE A 623 -39.78 -3.05 1.51
CA ILE A 623 -40.19 -2.20 0.40
C ILE A 623 -41.26 -2.89 -0.45
N GLU A 624 -42.22 -2.08 -0.98
CA GLU A 624 -43.28 -2.46 -1.92
C GLU A 624 -43.29 -1.50 -3.10
#